data_a1aaad3b1ad35dbef846124ace4fe9f8
#
_entry.id   a1aaad3b1ad35dbef846124ace4fe9f8
#
_cell.length_a   1.000
_cell.length_b   1.000
_cell.length_c   1.000
_cell.angle_alpha   90.00
_cell.angle_beta   90.00
_cell.angle_gamma   90.00
#
_symmetry.space_group_name_H-M   'P 1'
#
loop_
_entity.id
_entity.type
_entity.pdbx_description
1 polymer ?
#
loop_
_entity_poly.entity_id
_entity_poly.type
_entity_poly.pdbx_seq_one_letter_code
_entity_poly.pdbx_strand_id
1 'polypeptide(L)'
;MRMITGIKHILLGVFLLLGASCAREEQIPEPNIYLGKTLPLSIRLGSRAPGDDPDGSVTTMRAIVFNDKGQLVCNEVTPATLDGNVYTAQAKAVRGTNHFYIICNETEELAGKLAQVTRQPDIEQITFSAVGLTAPVPMYGKVTDAWVSSDSDGSNAQVTVNNVTTGVLPVSVNRMAARFSFTAIKNITGGED
;
A
#
# COMPACT_ATOMS: atom_id res chain seq x y z
N MET A 1 -4.15 30.96 73.86
CA MET A 1 -3.21 31.11 72.72
C MET A 1 -2.90 29.74 72.17
N ARG A 2 -3.86 29.14 71.43
CA ARG A 2 -3.69 27.82 70.78
C ARG A 2 -4.68 27.73 69.61
N MET A 3 -4.33 28.28 68.47
CA MET A 3 -5.10 28.14 67.21
C MET A 3 -4.29 28.57 66.00
N ILE A 4 -3.19 27.91 65.66
CA ILE A 4 -2.45 28.16 64.41
C ILE A 4 -1.85 26.85 63.85
N THR A 5 -2.14 25.68 64.41
CA THR A 5 -1.50 24.42 63.96
C THR A 5 -2.33 23.62 62.94
N GLY A 6 -3.60 23.97 62.71
CA GLY A 6 -4.51 23.18 61.85
C GLY A 6 -4.47 23.53 60.37
N ILE A 7 -3.98 24.71 59.99
CA ILE A 7 -4.07 25.22 58.58
C ILE A 7 -2.90 24.72 57.69
N LYS A 8 -1.78 24.37 58.30
CA LYS A 8 -0.59 23.92 57.54
C LYS A 8 -0.71 22.51 56.90
N HIS A 9 -1.56 21.65 57.45
CA HIS A 9 -1.74 20.30 56.92
C HIS A 9 -2.80 20.20 55.83
N ILE A 10 -3.73 21.16 55.75
CA ILE A 10 -4.77 21.17 54.69
C ILE A 10 -4.19 21.69 53.37
N LEU A 11 -3.19 22.61 53.40
CA LEU A 11 -2.54 23.12 52.19
C LEU A 11 -1.58 22.11 51.55
N LEU A 12 -1.03 21.16 52.31
CA LEU A 12 -0.14 20.12 51.79
C LEU A 12 -0.90 18.98 51.11
N GLY A 13 -2.14 18.73 51.49
CA GLY A 13 -2.98 17.68 50.91
C GLY A 13 -3.58 18.04 49.54
N VAL A 14 -3.77 19.33 49.24
CA VAL A 14 -4.35 19.77 47.97
C VAL A 14 -3.33 19.81 46.83
N PHE A 15 -2.05 19.93 47.16
CA PHE A 15 -1.00 19.99 46.14
C PHE A 15 -0.59 18.61 45.59
N LEU A 16 -0.97 17.51 46.26
CA LEU A 16 -0.65 16.13 45.84
C LEU A 16 -1.67 15.50 44.88
N LEU A 17 -2.83 16.17 44.66
CA LEU A 17 -3.88 15.67 43.76
C LEU A 17 -3.84 16.23 42.34
N LEU A 18 -2.93 17.16 42.05
CA LEU A 18 -2.79 17.77 40.70
C LEU A 18 -1.70 17.16 39.84
N GLY A 19 -1.00 16.11 40.29
CA GLY A 19 0.16 15.51 39.61
C GLY A 19 -0.12 14.24 38.81
N ALA A 20 -1.36 13.77 38.71
CA ALA A 20 -1.68 12.54 37.97
C ALA A 20 -2.43 12.80 36.66
N SER A 21 -2.12 13.88 35.96
CA SER A 21 -2.38 13.92 34.52
C SER A 21 -1.26 13.12 33.84
N CYS A 22 -1.40 11.78 33.83
CA CYS A 22 -0.70 10.95 32.88
C CYS A 22 -1.14 11.42 31.49
N ALA A 23 -0.35 12.30 30.90
CA ALA A 23 -0.31 12.42 29.45
C ALA A 23 0.04 11.02 28.97
N ARG A 24 -0.93 10.27 28.49
CA ARG A 24 -0.73 9.07 27.72
C ARG A 24 -0.07 9.57 26.44
N GLU A 25 1.26 9.60 26.47
CA GLU A 25 2.04 9.77 25.25
C GLU A 25 1.57 8.64 24.36
N GLU A 26 0.79 8.94 23.32
CA GLU A 26 0.52 8.00 22.25
C GLU A 26 1.90 7.67 21.68
N GLN A 27 2.45 6.54 22.11
CA GLN A 27 3.67 6.01 21.51
C GLN A 27 3.35 5.75 20.05
N ILE A 28 3.81 6.65 19.18
CA ILE A 28 3.84 6.41 17.74
C ILE A 28 4.69 5.15 17.58
N PRO A 29 4.10 4.02 17.17
CA PRO A 29 4.87 2.79 17.05
C PRO A 29 6.00 3.00 16.05
N GLU A 30 7.21 2.66 16.45
CA GLU A 30 8.38 2.79 15.59
C GLU A 30 8.19 2.01 14.29
N PRO A 31 8.72 2.52 13.16
CA PRO A 31 8.64 1.84 11.88
C PRO A 31 9.32 0.47 11.97
N ASN A 32 8.60 -0.59 11.65
CA ASN A 32 9.09 -1.97 11.66
C ASN A 32 9.71 -2.32 10.30
N ILE A 33 10.93 -1.84 10.06
CA ILE A 33 11.63 -1.98 8.77
C ILE A 33 12.60 -3.17 8.82
N TYR A 34 12.59 -3.98 7.77
CA TYR A 34 13.56 -5.05 7.57
C TYR A 34 14.90 -4.48 7.07
N LEU A 35 15.98 -4.76 7.79
CA LEU A 35 17.32 -4.26 7.47
C LEU A 35 18.26 -5.33 6.90
N GLY A 36 17.76 -6.52 6.62
CA GLY A 36 18.55 -7.63 6.10
C GLY A 36 18.71 -7.65 4.58
N LYS A 37 19.30 -8.74 4.06
CA LYS A 37 19.51 -8.94 2.62
C LYS A 37 18.18 -9.25 1.92
N THR A 38 17.90 -8.51 0.85
CA THR A 38 16.77 -8.74 -0.04
C THR A 38 17.17 -9.46 -1.33
N LEU A 39 16.21 -10.04 -2.01
CA LEU A 39 16.32 -10.70 -3.30
C LEU A 39 15.53 -9.90 -4.34
N PRO A 40 16.09 -9.66 -5.54
CA PRO A 40 15.30 -9.12 -6.64
C PRO A 40 14.28 -10.15 -7.10
N LEU A 41 13.05 -9.73 -7.32
CA LEU A 41 11.95 -10.57 -7.77
C LEU A 41 11.23 -9.88 -8.94
N SER A 42 11.09 -10.58 -10.05
CA SER A 42 10.29 -10.12 -11.18
C SER A 42 8.80 -10.29 -10.87
N ILE A 43 8.02 -9.27 -11.20
CA ILE A 43 6.56 -9.27 -11.08
C ILE A 43 5.97 -9.23 -12.48
N ARG A 44 4.98 -10.07 -12.72
CA ARG A 44 4.17 -10.09 -13.93
C ARG A 44 2.77 -9.56 -13.60
N LEU A 45 2.41 -8.45 -14.25
CA LEU A 45 1.13 -7.81 -14.01
C LEU A 45 0.11 -8.30 -15.03
N GLY A 46 -0.96 -8.93 -14.55
CA GLY A 46 -2.15 -9.25 -15.33
C GLY A 46 -3.17 -8.13 -15.20
N SER A 47 -3.44 -7.40 -16.29
CA SER A 47 -4.54 -6.45 -16.40
C SER A 47 -5.68 -7.09 -17.19
N ARG A 48 -6.94 -6.76 -16.87
CA ARG A 48 -8.10 -7.26 -17.62
C ARG A 48 -8.25 -6.65 -19.01
N ALA A 49 -7.51 -5.59 -19.32
CA ALA A 49 -7.56 -4.88 -20.61
C ALA A 49 -6.12 -4.65 -21.12
N PRO A 50 -5.46 -5.66 -21.71
CA PRO A 50 -4.18 -5.43 -22.38
C PRO A 50 -4.42 -4.75 -23.74
N GLY A 51 -3.60 -3.76 -24.05
CA GLY A 51 -3.35 -3.30 -25.42
C GLY A 51 -4.03 -1.99 -25.80
N ASP A 52 -5.29 -1.99 -26.16
CA ASP A 52 -5.93 -0.85 -26.81
C ASP A 52 -6.71 0.08 -25.86
N ASP A 53 -6.77 -0.26 -24.58
CA ASP A 53 -7.46 0.56 -23.57
C ASP A 53 -6.43 1.43 -22.82
N PRO A 54 -6.38 2.75 -23.06
CA PRO A 54 -5.44 3.63 -22.40
C PRO A 54 -5.62 3.63 -20.87
N ASP A 55 -6.81 3.33 -20.38
CA ASP A 55 -7.09 3.20 -18.95
C ASP A 55 -6.48 1.92 -18.35
N GLY A 56 -6.16 0.92 -19.18
CA GLY A 56 -5.55 -0.35 -18.77
C GLY A 56 -4.03 -0.39 -18.86
N SER A 57 -3.39 0.66 -19.39
CA SER A 57 -1.93 0.72 -19.50
C SER A 57 -1.26 0.85 -18.13
N VAL A 58 -0.08 0.26 -17.98
CA VAL A 58 0.74 0.37 -16.78
C VAL A 58 2.06 1.04 -17.14
N THR A 59 2.33 2.19 -16.55
CA THR A 59 3.58 2.94 -16.74
C THR A 59 4.53 2.79 -15.56
N THR A 60 3.99 2.79 -14.35
CA THR A 60 4.74 2.67 -13.12
C THR A 60 4.10 1.64 -12.21
N MET A 61 4.90 1.02 -11.37
CA MET A 61 4.47 0.10 -10.33
C MET A 61 5.17 0.48 -9.01
N ARG A 62 4.39 0.69 -7.96
CA ARG A 62 4.92 0.66 -6.59
C ARG A 62 4.72 -0.74 -6.03
N ALA A 63 5.80 -1.31 -5.49
CA ALA A 63 5.74 -2.51 -4.70
C ALA A 63 5.93 -2.16 -3.23
N ILE A 64 4.95 -2.51 -2.40
CA ILE A 64 5.06 -2.47 -0.94
C ILE A 64 5.05 -3.91 -0.47
N VAL A 65 6.12 -4.33 0.16
CA VAL A 65 6.33 -5.74 0.53
C VAL A 65 6.60 -5.83 2.02
N PHE A 66 5.88 -6.72 2.68
CA PHE A 66 6.11 -7.08 4.08
C PHE A 66 6.50 -8.55 4.18
N ASN A 67 7.35 -8.89 5.14
CA ASN A 67 7.64 -10.27 5.50
C ASN A 67 6.58 -10.85 6.46
N ASP A 68 6.74 -12.11 6.85
CA ASP A 68 5.88 -12.84 7.80
C ASP A 68 5.79 -12.21 9.19
N LYS A 69 6.76 -11.35 9.55
CA LYS A 69 6.78 -10.61 10.83
C LYS A 69 6.15 -9.22 10.71
N GLY A 70 5.56 -8.88 9.56
CA GLY A 70 5.00 -7.57 9.29
C GLY A 70 6.05 -6.46 9.16
N GLN A 71 7.32 -6.80 8.93
CA GLN A 71 8.37 -5.82 8.68
C GLN A 71 8.34 -5.37 7.22
N LEU A 72 8.45 -4.06 7.00
CA LEU A 72 8.53 -3.49 5.66
C LEU A 72 9.87 -3.88 5.02
N VAL A 73 9.80 -4.62 3.91
CA VAL A 73 10.94 -5.08 3.11
C VAL A 73 11.24 -4.13 1.97
N CYS A 74 10.19 -3.62 1.32
CA CYS A 74 10.27 -2.78 0.14
C CYS A 74 9.08 -1.81 0.11
N ASN A 75 9.35 -0.55 -0.24
CA ASN A 75 8.36 0.44 -0.63
C ASN A 75 8.97 1.31 -1.72
N GLU A 76 8.99 0.81 -2.95
CA GLU A 76 9.71 1.43 -4.06
C GLU A 76 8.81 1.50 -5.31
N VAL A 77 9.01 2.56 -6.08
CA VAL A 77 8.39 2.73 -7.40
C VAL A 77 9.39 2.33 -8.47
N THR A 78 8.96 1.46 -9.38
CA THR A 78 9.75 1.03 -10.53
C THR A 78 8.96 1.23 -11.83
N PRO A 79 9.62 1.50 -12.97
CA PRO A 79 8.96 1.51 -14.25
C PRO A 79 8.41 0.12 -14.58
N ALA A 80 7.24 0.07 -15.19
CA ALA A 80 6.71 -1.15 -15.78
C ALA A 80 7.08 -1.22 -17.27
N THR A 81 7.52 -2.37 -17.71
CA THR A 81 7.88 -2.62 -19.11
C THR A 81 6.86 -3.55 -19.74
N LEU A 82 6.32 -3.16 -20.90
CA LEU A 82 5.43 -4.02 -21.68
C LEU A 82 6.28 -4.98 -22.53
N ASP A 83 6.06 -6.28 -22.33
CA ASP A 83 6.63 -7.35 -23.14
C ASP A 83 5.49 -8.18 -23.74
N GLY A 84 5.28 -8.02 -25.05
CA GLY A 84 4.09 -8.52 -25.74
C GLY A 84 2.81 -7.92 -25.16
N ASN A 85 2.00 -8.74 -24.50
CA ASN A 85 0.74 -8.32 -23.86
C ASN A 85 0.83 -8.32 -22.33
N VAL A 86 2.01 -8.32 -21.76
CA VAL A 86 2.22 -8.47 -20.33
C VAL A 86 3.14 -7.38 -19.81
N TYR A 87 2.73 -6.71 -18.76
CA TYR A 87 3.60 -5.79 -18.06
C TYR A 87 4.47 -6.53 -17.04
N THR A 88 5.75 -6.17 -17.02
CA THR A 88 6.73 -6.69 -16.05
C THR A 88 7.37 -5.54 -15.28
N ALA A 89 7.69 -5.78 -14.01
CA ALA A 89 8.40 -4.84 -13.15
C ALA A 89 9.23 -5.61 -12.12
N GLN A 90 10.08 -4.89 -11.38
CA GLN A 90 10.94 -5.48 -10.37
C GLN A 90 10.51 -5.05 -8.97
N ALA A 91 10.62 -5.95 -8.01
CA ALA A 91 10.46 -5.66 -6.58
C ALA A 91 11.58 -6.33 -5.78
N LYS A 92 11.64 -6.02 -4.48
CA LYS A 92 12.51 -6.69 -3.52
C LYS A 92 11.68 -7.53 -2.58
N ALA A 93 12.17 -8.72 -2.26
CA ALA A 93 11.55 -9.65 -1.32
C ALA A 93 12.61 -10.24 -0.38
N VAL A 94 12.20 -10.99 0.61
CA VAL A 94 13.08 -11.79 1.46
C VAL A 94 12.78 -13.26 1.32
N ARG A 95 13.72 -14.13 1.67
CA ARG A 95 13.45 -15.57 1.76
C ARG A 95 12.37 -15.84 2.81
N GLY A 96 11.44 -16.73 2.48
CA GLY A 96 10.29 -17.05 3.33
C GLY A 96 9.01 -16.39 2.83
N THR A 97 8.03 -16.27 3.70
CA THR A 97 6.72 -15.71 3.37
C THR A 97 6.78 -14.20 3.23
N ASN A 98 6.21 -13.70 2.15
CA ASN A 98 6.07 -12.27 1.86
C ASN A 98 4.62 -11.95 1.47
N HIS A 99 4.22 -10.71 1.75
CA HIS A 99 2.92 -10.14 1.38
C HIS A 99 3.18 -8.95 0.46
N PHE A 100 2.69 -9.02 -0.77
CA PHE A 100 2.90 -8.02 -1.81
C PHE A 100 1.64 -7.19 -1.99
N TYR A 101 1.82 -5.88 -1.97
CA TYR A 101 0.81 -4.86 -2.29
C TYR A 101 1.35 -4.08 -3.50
N ILE A 102 0.65 -4.20 -4.61
CA ILE A 102 1.08 -3.64 -5.89
C ILE A 102 0.13 -2.54 -6.29
N ILE A 103 0.66 -1.35 -6.49
CA ILE A 103 -0.08 -0.18 -6.95
C ILE A 103 0.53 0.29 -8.25
N CYS A 104 -0.30 0.35 -9.31
CA CYS A 104 0.13 0.84 -10.61
C CYS A 104 -0.45 2.23 -10.87
N ASN A 105 0.30 3.07 -11.58
CA ASN A 105 -0.14 4.40 -12.02
C ASN A 105 -0.63 5.28 -10.86
N GLU A 106 0.13 5.34 -9.78
CA GLU A 106 -0.23 6.17 -8.62
C GLU A 106 -0.31 7.65 -9.00
N THR A 107 -1.35 8.33 -8.51
CA THR A 107 -1.42 9.80 -8.57
C THR A 107 -0.47 10.42 -7.56
N GLU A 108 -0.17 11.71 -7.70
CA GLU A 108 0.69 12.43 -6.74
C GLU A 108 0.13 12.37 -5.31
N GLU A 109 -1.21 12.52 -5.14
CA GLU A 109 -1.87 12.38 -3.85
C GLU A 109 -1.65 10.99 -3.26
N LEU A 110 -1.86 9.95 -4.07
CA LEU A 110 -1.71 8.56 -3.65
C LEU A 110 -0.24 8.23 -3.33
N ALA A 111 0.70 8.70 -4.15
CA ALA A 111 2.13 8.54 -3.96
C ALA A 111 2.61 9.10 -2.61
N GLY A 112 2.15 10.29 -2.24
CA GLY A 112 2.48 10.92 -0.96
C GLY A 112 2.01 10.10 0.25
N LYS A 113 0.80 9.52 0.18
CA LYS A 113 0.25 8.65 1.23
C LYS A 113 0.98 7.30 1.29
N LEU A 114 1.22 6.67 0.14
CA LEU A 114 1.89 5.38 0.06
C LEU A 114 3.35 5.45 0.52
N ALA A 115 4.05 6.56 0.28
CA ALA A 115 5.42 6.76 0.73
C ALA A 115 5.57 6.74 2.26
N GLN A 116 4.49 7.04 3.01
CA GLN A 116 4.48 7.04 4.47
C GLN A 116 4.15 5.66 5.07
N VAL A 117 3.81 4.66 4.25
CA VAL A 117 3.47 3.32 4.72
C VAL A 117 4.69 2.64 5.28
N THR A 118 4.63 2.29 6.55
CA THR A 118 5.67 1.54 7.27
C THR A 118 5.13 0.28 7.93
N ARG A 119 3.80 0.10 7.98
CA ARG A 119 3.13 -1.05 8.58
C ARG A 119 2.03 -1.56 7.65
N GLN A 120 1.82 -2.85 7.64
CA GLN A 120 0.83 -3.49 6.77
C GLN A 120 -0.59 -2.95 6.94
N PRO A 121 -1.13 -2.69 8.16
CA PRO A 121 -2.47 -2.13 8.32
C PRO A 121 -2.64 -0.72 7.74
N ASP A 122 -1.55 0.03 7.59
CA ASP A 122 -1.62 1.41 7.09
C ASP A 122 -2.11 1.45 5.63
N ILE A 123 -1.83 0.40 4.83
CA ILE A 123 -2.27 0.32 3.42
C ILE A 123 -3.79 0.27 3.32
N GLU A 124 -4.46 -0.48 4.20
CA GLU A 124 -5.90 -0.69 4.14
C GLU A 124 -6.71 0.56 4.52
N GLN A 125 -6.04 1.54 5.12
CA GLN A 125 -6.64 2.83 5.51
C GLN A 125 -6.43 3.92 4.45
N ILE A 126 -5.64 3.66 3.41
CA ILE A 126 -5.37 4.67 2.38
C ILE A 126 -6.60 4.86 1.50
N THR A 127 -7.04 6.09 1.42
CA THR A 127 -8.08 6.57 0.51
C THR A 127 -7.51 7.66 -0.39
N PHE A 128 -8.04 7.79 -1.59
CA PHE A 128 -7.69 8.86 -2.52
C PHE A 128 -8.92 9.35 -3.28
N SER A 129 -8.83 10.55 -3.87
CA SER A 129 -9.91 11.10 -4.67
C SER A 129 -9.94 10.47 -6.05
N ALA A 130 -11.11 9.97 -6.44
CA ALA A 130 -11.36 9.49 -7.81
C ALA A 130 -11.85 10.61 -8.76
N VAL A 131 -12.01 11.83 -8.25
CA VAL A 131 -12.49 12.97 -9.05
C VAL A 131 -11.35 13.48 -9.93
N GLY A 132 -11.65 13.63 -11.23
CA GLY A 132 -10.67 14.17 -12.18
C GLY A 132 -9.56 13.22 -12.60
N LEU A 133 -9.67 11.92 -12.32
CA LEU A 133 -8.71 10.94 -12.78
C LEU A 133 -8.66 10.92 -14.32
N THR A 134 -7.45 10.95 -14.84
CA THR A 134 -7.14 10.77 -16.26
C THR A 134 -6.41 9.45 -16.47
N ALA A 135 -6.46 8.91 -17.68
CA ALA A 135 -5.68 7.73 -18.04
C ALA A 135 -4.16 8.02 -18.00
N PRO A 136 -3.33 7.04 -17.56
CA PRO A 136 -3.71 5.73 -17.05
C PRO A 136 -4.22 5.79 -15.61
N VAL A 137 -5.29 5.08 -15.31
CA VAL A 137 -5.92 5.12 -13.99
C VAL A 137 -5.15 4.25 -12.96
N PRO A 138 -5.18 4.60 -11.66
CA PRO A 138 -4.59 3.78 -10.62
C PRO A 138 -5.19 2.38 -10.56
N MET A 139 -4.32 1.39 -10.39
CA MET A 139 -4.71 -0.02 -10.24
C MET A 139 -4.07 -0.61 -8.98
N TYR A 140 -4.71 -1.60 -8.41
CA TYR A 140 -4.27 -2.28 -7.21
C TYR A 140 -4.34 -3.80 -7.36
N GLY A 141 -3.32 -4.48 -6.85
CA GLY A 141 -3.26 -5.91 -6.69
C GLY A 141 -2.61 -6.31 -5.38
N LYS A 142 -3.00 -7.46 -4.86
CA LYS A 142 -2.47 -8.01 -3.61
C LYS A 142 -2.19 -9.49 -3.78
N VAL A 143 -1.02 -9.94 -3.31
CA VAL A 143 -0.69 -11.35 -3.16
C VAL A 143 -0.18 -11.55 -1.73
N THR A 144 -0.87 -12.37 -0.97
CA THR A 144 -0.46 -12.74 0.40
C THR A 144 0.13 -14.14 0.41
N ASP A 145 0.94 -14.42 1.43
CA ASP A 145 1.50 -15.74 1.71
C ASP A 145 2.34 -16.30 0.53
N ALA A 146 2.98 -15.40 -0.24
CA ALA A 146 3.90 -15.79 -1.28
C ALA A 146 5.23 -16.27 -0.65
N TRP A 147 5.58 -17.54 -0.84
CA TRP A 147 6.84 -18.07 -0.37
C TRP A 147 7.95 -17.79 -1.38
N VAL A 148 8.96 -17.03 -0.94
CA VAL A 148 10.12 -16.70 -1.78
C VAL A 148 11.31 -17.54 -1.37
N SER A 149 11.93 -18.18 -2.35
CA SER A 149 13.18 -18.93 -2.23
C SER A 149 14.20 -18.41 -3.23
N SER A 150 15.43 -18.85 -3.13
CA SER A 150 16.46 -18.59 -4.13
C SER A 150 17.34 -19.82 -4.27
N ASP A 151 18.04 -19.91 -5.42
CA ASP A 151 19.15 -20.81 -5.58
C ASP A 151 20.28 -20.57 -4.55
N SER A 152 21.29 -21.43 -4.57
CA SER A 152 22.36 -21.42 -3.57
C SER A 152 23.20 -20.15 -3.57
N ASP A 153 23.34 -19.49 -4.73
CA ASP A 153 24.09 -18.24 -4.90
C ASP A 153 23.22 -16.99 -4.69
N GLY A 154 21.89 -17.15 -4.59
CA GLY A 154 20.94 -16.06 -4.39
C GLY A 154 20.69 -15.21 -5.63
N SER A 155 21.09 -15.69 -6.83
CA SER A 155 20.95 -14.95 -8.09
C SER A 155 19.54 -15.04 -8.68
N ASN A 156 18.85 -16.18 -8.48
CA ASN A 156 17.53 -16.43 -9.04
C ASN A 156 16.50 -16.61 -7.93
N ALA A 157 15.62 -15.62 -7.78
CA ALA A 157 14.48 -15.76 -6.89
C ALA A 157 13.39 -16.61 -7.55
N GLN A 158 12.78 -17.47 -6.75
CA GLN A 158 11.59 -18.24 -7.10
C GLN A 158 10.49 -17.90 -6.11
N VAL A 159 9.27 -17.87 -6.58
CA VAL A 159 8.10 -17.60 -5.76
C VAL A 159 7.08 -18.71 -5.90
N THR A 160 6.55 -19.16 -4.78
CA THR A 160 5.47 -20.15 -4.70
C THR A 160 4.22 -19.48 -4.17
N VAL A 161 3.15 -19.52 -4.97
CA VAL A 161 1.81 -19.05 -4.62
C VAL A 161 0.83 -20.15 -4.95
N ASN A 162 -0.06 -20.50 -4.02
CA ASN A 162 -1.05 -21.59 -4.19
C ASN A 162 -0.43 -22.90 -4.68
N ASN A 163 0.72 -23.29 -4.15
CA ASN A 163 1.50 -24.49 -4.51
C ASN A 163 2.07 -24.49 -5.95
N VAL A 164 2.06 -23.34 -6.64
CA VAL A 164 2.71 -23.19 -7.96
C VAL A 164 3.98 -22.37 -7.79
N THR A 165 5.12 -22.97 -8.15
CA THR A 165 6.44 -22.30 -8.10
C THR A 165 6.80 -21.75 -9.46
N THR A 166 7.16 -20.48 -9.51
CA THR A 166 7.57 -19.77 -10.74
C THR A 166 8.75 -18.85 -10.45
N GLY A 167 9.51 -18.46 -11.51
CA GLY A 167 10.55 -17.42 -11.41
C GLY A 167 10.01 -15.98 -11.40
N VAL A 168 8.70 -15.80 -11.54
CA VAL A 168 8.05 -14.49 -11.66
C VAL A 168 6.77 -14.50 -10.84
N LEU A 169 6.54 -13.50 -9.99
CA LEU A 169 5.31 -13.37 -9.22
C LEU A 169 4.16 -12.88 -10.11
N PRO A 170 3.13 -13.70 -10.37
CA PRO A 170 1.95 -13.23 -11.09
C PRO A 170 1.06 -12.41 -10.15
N VAL A 171 0.70 -11.20 -10.56
CA VAL A 171 -0.20 -10.31 -9.81
C VAL A 171 -1.32 -9.83 -10.72
N SER A 172 -2.56 -10.12 -10.36
CA SER A 172 -3.73 -9.52 -11.01
C SER A 172 -4.00 -8.16 -10.41
N VAL A 173 -4.00 -7.13 -11.25
CA VAL A 173 -4.32 -5.76 -10.85
C VAL A 173 -5.69 -5.35 -11.35
N ASN A 174 -6.44 -4.63 -10.52
CA ASN A 174 -7.77 -4.12 -10.83
C ASN A 174 -7.77 -2.60 -10.71
N ARG A 175 -8.55 -1.93 -11.55
CA ARG A 175 -8.73 -0.48 -11.45
C ARG A 175 -9.32 -0.11 -10.09
N MET A 176 -8.75 0.91 -9.46
CA MET A 176 -9.23 1.42 -8.17
C MET A 176 -10.45 2.34 -8.34
N ALA A 177 -10.73 2.78 -9.56
CA ALA A 177 -11.90 3.59 -9.90
C ALA A 177 -12.57 3.08 -11.18
N ALA A 178 -13.88 3.26 -11.29
CA ALA A 178 -14.65 3.01 -12.50
C ALA A 178 -15.15 4.33 -13.08
N ARG A 179 -15.03 4.49 -14.40
CA ARG A 179 -15.58 5.63 -15.13
C ARG A 179 -16.91 5.22 -15.77
N PHE A 180 -17.96 5.98 -15.48
CA PHE A 180 -19.24 5.85 -16.15
C PHE A 180 -19.41 7.03 -17.11
N SER A 181 -19.65 6.77 -18.40
CA SER A 181 -20.07 7.80 -19.35
C SER A 181 -21.51 7.52 -19.78
N PHE A 182 -22.34 8.55 -19.69
CA PHE A 182 -23.71 8.51 -20.15
C PHE A 182 -23.80 9.32 -21.44
N THR A 183 -24.22 8.70 -22.54
CA THR A 183 -24.58 9.40 -23.75
C THR A 183 -26.09 9.55 -23.78
N ALA A 184 -26.59 10.75 -23.55
CA ALA A 184 -28.01 11.04 -23.73
C ALA A 184 -28.29 11.27 -25.22
N ILE A 185 -29.04 10.37 -25.86
CA ILE A 185 -29.57 10.58 -27.18
C ILE A 185 -30.91 11.27 -27.00
N LYS A 186 -30.96 12.56 -27.30
CA LYS A 186 -32.25 13.29 -27.40
C LYS A 186 -32.89 12.93 -28.73
N ASN A 187 -33.87 12.04 -28.70
CA ASN A 187 -34.76 11.86 -29.85
C ASN A 187 -35.68 13.08 -29.95
N ILE A 188 -35.33 13.98 -30.84
CA ILE A 188 -36.25 15.06 -31.23
C ILE A 188 -37.16 14.45 -32.31
N THR A 189 -38.27 13.88 -31.90
CA THR A 189 -39.40 13.65 -32.82
C THR A 189 -39.95 15.03 -33.18
N GLY A 190 -39.65 15.50 -34.37
CA GLY A 190 -40.25 16.68 -34.91
C GLY A 190 -41.76 16.43 -35.02
N GLY A 191 -42.54 17.15 -34.21
CA GLY A 191 -43.94 17.30 -34.49
C GLY A 191 -44.05 18.25 -35.68
N GLU A 192 -44.50 17.76 -36.78
CA GLU A 192 -45.08 18.58 -37.84
C GLU A 192 -46.51 18.98 -37.37
N ASP A 193 -46.75 20.28 -37.32
CA ASP A 193 -48.09 20.89 -37.49
C ASP A 193 -48.04 21.86 -38.66
#